data_a52a4f77f8217e35077e9f372fc4066c
#
_entry.id   a52a4f77f8217e35077e9f372fc4066c
#
_cell.length_a   1.000
_cell.length_b   1.000
_cell.length_c   1.000
_cell.angle_alpha   90.00
_cell.angle_beta   90.00
_cell.angle_gamma   90.00
#
_symmetry.space_group_name_H-M   'P 1'
#
loop_
_entity.id
_entity.type
_entity.pdbx_description
1 polymer ?
#
loop_
_entity_poly.entity_id
_entity_poly.type
_entity_poly.pdbx_seq_one_letter_code
_entity_poly.pdbx_strand_id
1 'polypeptide(L)'
;MLKHVLILFFLATIISGCNTEEKAKLQSKVDSLTVELETSQRMAETLQDVGVLMDSIDANRQLLRVNMVEGTTYDNYTSRMKDLNNYVRETEDKIEELEKQLKKSNNKANAFAATIKKLKSELVTKSDEIIALQEKVEMQRNENQNLSQTIKLQEDELTQKEEQIRAKEEELALFEVRIQELMINSKVSEADAYYARAMAVEETANRTKLAPKKKKASYQEAIDLYKKALTLGKKEAQAKISAIEKKM
;
A
#
# COMPACT_ATOMS: atom_id res chain seq x y z
N MET A 1 -74.57 37.44 -63.40
CA MET A 1 -74.30 37.09 -61.98
C MET A 1 -73.52 35.77 -61.79
N LEU A 2 -73.79 34.75 -62.57
CA LEU A 2 -73.09 33.45 -62.42
C LEU A 2 -71.57 33.46 -62.67
N LYS A 3 -71.08 34.29 -63.61
CA LYS A 3 -69.61 34.41 -63.90
C LYS A 3 -68.81 35.02 -62.76
N HIS A 4 -69.39 35.94 -62.05
CA HIS A 4 -68.69 36.64 -60.95
C HIS A 4 -68.61 35.75 -59.70
N VAL A 5 -69.60 34.90 -59.50
CA VAL A 5 -69.61 33.93 -58.43
C VAL A 5 -68.53 32.82 -58.64
N LEU A 6 -68.37 32.38 -59.91
CA LEU A 6 -67.35 31.37 -60.28
C LEU A 6 -65.91 31.90 -60.14
N ILE A 7 -65.68 33.20 -60.47
CA ILE A 7 -64.39 33.86 -60.32
C ILE A 7 -64.03 34.03 -58.79
N LEU A 8 -65.00 34.41 -57.98
CA LEU A 8 -64.82 34.47 -56.51
C LEU A 8 -64.54 33.16 -55.89
N PHE A 9 -65.13 32.02 -56.33
CA PHE A 9 -64.86 30.70 -55.85
C PHE A 9 -63.45 30.20 -56.26
N PHE A 10 -62.98 30.57 -57.47
CA PHE A 10 -61.61 30.21 -57.91
C PHE A 10 -60.54 31.04 -57.23
N LEU A 11 -60.80 32.25 -56.81
CA LEU A 11 -59.87 33.10 -56.04
C LEU A 11 -59.78 32.61 -54.61
N ALA A 12 -60.83 32.07 -54.00
CA ALA A 12 -60.84 31.56 -52.64
C ALA A 12 -60.02 30.23 -52.49
N THR A 13 -59.98 29.41 -53.56
CA THR A 13 -59.18 28.14 -53.54
C THR A 13 -57.69 28.38 -53.69
N ILE A 14 -57.21 29.47 -54.29
CA ILE A 14 -55.78 29.77 -54.45
C ILE A 14 -55.15 30.28 -53.13
N ILE A 15 -55.94 30.98 -52.31
CA ILE A 15 -55.45 31.50 -51.03
C ILE A 15 -55.31 30.41 -49.96
N SER A 16 -56.09 29.30 -50.08
CA SER A 16 -56.02 28.19 -49.12
C SER A 16 -54.84 27.22 -49.35
N GLY A 17 -54.33 27.12 -50.59
CA GLY A 17 -53.26 26.16 -50.93
C GLY A 17 -51.86 26.53 -50.50
N CYS A 18 -51.49 27.83 -50.52
CA CYS A 18 -50.14 28.29 -50.17
C CYS A 18 -49.82 28.27 -48.66
N ASN A 19 -50.86 28.37 -47.82
CA ASN A 19 -50.66 28.46 -46.36
C ASN A 19 -50.44 27.10 -45.67
N THR A 20 -50.83 26.00 -46.28
CA THR A 20 -50.71 24.67 -45.71
C THR A 20 -49.32 24.08 -45.89
N GLU A 21 -48.66 24.30 -46.99
CA GLU A 21 -47.33 23.80 -47.28
C GLU A 21 -46.25 24.57 -46.47
N GLU A 22 -46.44 25.86 -46.31
CA GLU A 22 -45.56 26.70 -45.48
C GLU A 22 -45.72 26.37 -43.99
N LYS A 23 -46.92 26.16 -43.52
CA LYS A 23 -47.20 25.64 -42.15
C LYS A 23 -46.60 24.28 -41.91
N ALA A 24 -46.72 23.35 -42.88
CA ALA A 24 -46.10 22.01 -42.75
C ALA A 24 -44.59 22.08 -42.71
N LYS A 25 -43.95 22.96 -43.51
CA LYS A 25 -42.50 23.20 -43.47
C LYS A 25 -42.05 23.82 -42.14
N LEU A 26 -42.80 24.82 -41.65
CA LEU A 26 -42.55 25.42 -40.35
C LEU A 26 -42.70 24.42 -39.21
N GLN A 27 -43.76 23.62 -39.22
CA GLN A 27 -43.98 22.58 -38.20
C GLN A 27 -42.86 21.55 -38.23
N SER A 28 -42.44 21.07 -39.40
CA SER A 28 -41.31 20.15 -39.54
C SER A 28 -39.99 20.74 -39.01
N LYS A 29 -39.76 22.06 -39.21
CA LYS A 29 -38.60 22.77 -38.62
C LYS A 29 -38.70 22.86 -37.10
N VAL A 30 -39.87 23.16 -36.55
CA VAL A 30 -40.11 23.23 -35.11
C VAL A 30 -39.88 21.86 -34.49
N ASP A 31 -40.43 20.79 -35.07
CA ASP A 31 -40.27 19.42 -34.59
C ASP A 31 -38.77 19.02 -34.61
N SER A 32 -38.06 19.34 -35.72
CA SER A 32 -36.62 19.10 -35.83
C SER A 32 -35.81 19.85 -34.77
N LEU A 33 -36.10 21.12 -34.54
CA LEU A 33 -35.42 21.97 -33.54
C LEU A 33 -35.73 21.48 -32.09
N THR A 34 -36.97 21.01 -31.88
CA THR A 34 -37.35 20.45 -30.58
C THR A 34 -36.55 19.17 -30.26
N VAL A 35 -36.44 18.28 -31.23
CA VAL A 35 -35.61 17.04 -31.07
C VAL A 35 -34.13 17.39 -30.87
N GLU A 36 -33.62 18.41 -31.60
CA GLU A 36 -32.24 18.85 -31.43
C GLU A 36 -32.01 19.49 -30.05
N LEU A 37 -32.96 20.26 -29.53
CA LEU A 37 -32.93 20.86 -28.20
C LEU A 37 -32.92 19.74 -27.10
N GLU A 38 -33.84 18.82 -27.20
CA GLU A 38 -33.90 17.67 -26.26
C GLU A 38 -32.61 16.86 -26.29
N THR A 39 -32.04 16.61 -27.46
CA THR A 39 -30.76 15.87 -27.58
C THR A 39 -29.63 16.68 -26.95
N SER A 40 -29.59 18.01 -27.18
CA SER A 40 -28.59 18.88 -26.56
C SER A 40 -28.71 18.95 -25.04
N GLN A 41 -29.93 18.96 -24.49
CA GLN A 41 -30.17 18.93 -23.06
C GLN A 41 -29.70 17.60 -22.44
N ARG A 42 -30.05 16.48 -23.05
CA ARG A 42 -29.58 15.16 -22.57
C ARG A 42 -28.05 15.04 -22.61
N MET A 43 -27.42 15.56 -23.66
CA MET A 43 -25.96 15.59 -23.74
C MET A 43 -25.35 16.45 -22.62
N ALA A 44 -25.96 17.59 -22.29
CA ALA A 44 -25.49 18.44 -21.20
C ALA A 44 -25.64 17.77 -19.84
N GLU A 45 -26.77 17.09 -19.59
CA GLU A 45 -26.98 16.31 -18.37
C GLU A 45 -25.96 15.17 -18.25
N THR A 46 -25.75 14.40 -19.32
CA THR A 46 -24.76 13.31 -19.31
C THR A 46 -23.32 13.84 -19.10
N LEU A 47 -23.00 15.03 -19.65
CA LEU A 47 -21.71 15.70 -19.40
C LEU A 47 -21.54 16.08 -17.93
N GLN A 48 -22.62 16.55 -17.30
CA GLN A 48 -22.61 16.87 -15.88
C GLN A 48 -22.37 15.61 -15.04
N ASP A 49 -23.03 14.51 -15.36
CA ASP A 49 -22.83 13.22 -14.69
C ASP A 49 -21.38 12.72 -14.84
N VAL A 50 -20.80 12.82 -16.05
CA VAL A 50 -19.39 12.51 -16.28
C VAL A 50 -18.49 13.38 -15.39
N GLY A 51 -18.79 14.67 -15.26
CA GLY A 51 -18.06 15.56 -14.35
C GLY A 51 -18.06 15.06 -12.91
N VAL A 52 -19.23 14.70 -12.37
CA VAL A 52 -19.37 14.14 -11.01
C VAL A 52 -18.59 12.84 -10.82
N LEU A 53 -18.62 11.96 -11.83
CA LEU A 53 -17.84 10.71 -11.77
C LEU A 53 -16.33 10.97 -11.82
N MET A 54 -15.87 11.92 -12.63
CA MET A 54 -14.46 12.33 -12.69
C MET A 54 -13.97 12.90 -11.36
N ASP A 55 -14.79 13.73 -10.71
CA ASP A 55 -14.50 14.25 -9.36
C ASP A 55 -14.45 13.12 -8.33
N SER A 56 -15.33 12.12 -8.45
CA SER A 56 -15.33 10.92 -7.58
C SER A 56 -14.08 10.08 -7.77
N ILE A 57 -13.59 9.94 -9.01
CA ILE A 57 -12.32 9.28 -9.31
C ILE A 57 -11.17 10.03 -8.65
N ASP A 58 -11.11 11.37 -8.77
CA ASP A 58 -10.04 12.18 -8.18
C ASP A 58 -10.04 12.11 -6.66
N ALA A 59 -11.19 12.22 -6.02
CA ALA A 59 -11.32 12.14 -4.57
C ALA A 59 -10.86 10.77 -4.05
N ASN A 60 -11.29 9.68 -4.66
CA ASN A 60 -10.89 8.33 -4.24
C ASN A 60 -9.41 8.06 -4.50
N ARG A 61 -8.86 8.52 -5.62
CA ARG A 61 -7.43 8.44 -5.95
C ARG A 61 -6.58 9.19 -4.93
N GLN A 62 -7.00 10.39 -4.52
CA GLN A 62 -6.30 11.16 -3.51
C GLN A 62 -6.34 10.50 -2.13
N LEU A 63 -7.48 9.95 -1.74
CA LEU A 63 -7.62 9.17 -0.52
C LEU A 63 -6.71 7.94 -0.52
N LEU A 64 -6.56 7.24 -1.64
CA LEU A 64 -5.62 6.11 -1.77
C LEU A 64 -4.17 6.56 -1.54
N ARG A 65 -3.77 7.71 -2.10
CA ARG A 65 -2.41 8.26 -1.90
C ARG A 65 -2.13 8.62 -0.45
N VAL A 66 -3.08 9.26 0.24
CA VAL A 66 -2.92 9.68 1.64
C VAL A 66 -2.89 8.46 2.56
N ASN A 67 -3.80 7.51 2.38
CA ASN A 67 -3.92 6.33 3.23
C ASN A 67 -2.72 5.36 3.11
N MET A 68 -1.94 5.41 2.03
CA MET A 68 -0.67 4.67 1.93
C MET A 68 0.34 5.09 3.00
N VAL A 69 0.19 6.29 3.57
CA VAL A 69 1.10 6.84 4.58
C VAL A 69 0.63 6.53 6.01
N GLU A 70 -0.67 6.32 6.24
CA GLU A 70 -1.29 6.27 7.58
C GLU A 70 -1.75 4.88 8.06
N GLY A 71 -1.31 3.79 7.44
CA GLY A 71 -1.55 2.43 7.98
C GLY A 71 -2.96 1.88 7.77
N THR A 72 -3.61 2.28 6.68
CA THR A 72 -4.92 1.72 6.26
C THR A 72 -4.79 0.22 5.94
N THR A 73 -5.78 -0.58 6.36
CA THR A 73 -5.78 -2.01 6.09
C THR A 73 -5.89 -2.31 4.59
N TYR A 74 -5.28 -3.42 4.15
CA TYR A 74 -5.33 -3.87 2.75
C TYR A 74 -6.78 -4.04 2.24
N ASP A 75 -7.70 -4.49 3.07
CA ASP A 75 -9.11 -4.66 2.71
C ASP A 75 -9.77 -3.32 2.34
N ASN A 76 -9.44 -2.25 3.04
CA ASN A 76 -9.91 -0.90 2.70
C ASN A 76 -9.35 -0.43 1.35
N TYR A 77 -8.10 -0.78 1.02
CA TYR A 77 -7.52 -0.52 -0.30
C TYR A 77 -8.26 -1.24 -1.40
N THR A 78 -8.50 -2.54 -1.21
CA THR A 78 -9.18 -3.38 -2.21
C THR A 78 -10.58 -2.89 -2.48
N SER A 79 -11.32 -2.49 -1.43
CA SER A 79 -12.67 -1.92 -1.56
C SER A 79 -12.65 -0.62 -2.36
N ARG A 80 -11.79 0.33 -1.99
CA ARG A 80 -11.67 1.62 -2.69
C ARG A 80 -11.22 1.47 -4.13
N MET A 81 -10.33 0.50 -4.40
CA MET A 81 -9.87 0.21 -5.75
C MET A 81 -10.99 -0.36 -6.62
N LYS A 82 -11.86 -1.20 -6.03
CA LYS A 82 -13.06 -1.69 -6.70
C LYS A 82 -14.03 -0.54 -7.03
N ASP A 83 -14.23 0.39 -6.11
CA ASP A 83 -15.08 1.55 -6.33
C ASP A 83 -14.52 2.45 -7.43
N LEU A 84 -13.19 2.69 -7.44
CA LEU A 84 -12.51 3.42 -8.50
C LEU A 84 -12.70 2.77 -9.87
N ASN A 85 -12.52 1.46 -9.97
CA ASN A 85 -12.71 0.73 -11.23
C ASN A 85 -14.18 0.82 -11.71
N ASN A 86 -15.14 0.81 -10.78
CA ASN A 86 -16.55 1.00 -11.11
C ASN A 86 -16.81 2.41 -11.65
N TYR A 87 -16.28 3.46 -11.02
CA TYR A 87 -16.40 4.84 -11.49
C TYR A 87 -15.75 5.04 -12.87
N VAL A 88 -14.57 4.45 -13.10
CA VAL A 88 -13.91 4.50 -14.41
C VAL A 88 -14.80 3.88 -15.48
N ARG A 89 -15.31 2.67 -15.24
CA ARG A 89 -16.19 1.97 -16.19
C ARG A 89 -17.46 2.76 -16.48
N GLU A 90 -18.12 3.26 -15.45
CA GLU A 90 -19.34 4.05 -15.61
C GLU A 90 -19.08 5.34 -16.39
N THR A 91 -17.91 5.94 -16.16
CA THR A 91 -17.48 7.15 -16.93
C THR A 91 -17.23 6.81 -18.39
N GLU A 92 -16.58 5.67 -18.69
CA GLU A 92 -16.36 5.17 -20.04
C GLU A 92 -17.67 4.97 -20.78
N ASP A 93 -18.64 4.28 -20.15
CA ASP A 93 -19.96 4.00 -20.72
C ASP A 93 -20.71 5.31 -21.06
N LYS A 94 -20.69 6.29 -20.16
CA LYS A 94 -21.31 7.60 -20.39
C LYS A 94 -20.61 8.41 -21.48
N ILE A 95 -19.31 8.36 -21.57
CA ILE A 95 -18.55 9.01 -22.66
C ILE A 95 -18.88 8.35 -24.01
N GLU A 96 -18.99 7.02 -24.05
CA GLU A 96 -19.39 6.30 -25.26
C GLU A 96 -20.84 6.65 -25.70
N GLU A 97 -21.74 6.80 -24.75
CA GLU A 97 -23.11 7.26 -25.01
C GLU A 97 -23.10 8.68 -25.59
N LEU A 98 -22.32 9.58 -25.02
CA LEU A 98 -22.13 10.95 -25.55
C LEU A 98 -21.57 10.93 -26.98
N GLU A 99 -20.59 10.09 -27.29
CA GLU A 99 -20.05 9.92 -28.64
C GLU A 99 -21.14 9.42 -29.63
N LYS A 100 -22.01 8.50 -29.19
CA LYS A 100 -23.13 8.00 -30.02
C LYS A 100 -24.18 9.09 -30.26
N GLN A 101 -24.52 9.87 -29.24
CA GLN A 101 -25.45 10.99 -29.34
C GLN A 101 -24.90 12.09 -30.24
N LEU A 102 -23.60 12.39 -30.12
CA LEU A 102 -22.89 13.34 -30.95
C LEU A 102 -22.95 12.98 -32.44
N LYS A 103 -22.74 11.72 -32.78
CA LYS A 103 -22.82 11.21 -34.17
C LYS A 103 -24.22 11.30 -34.75
N LYS A 104 -25.26 11.30 -33.93
CA LYS A 104 -26.68 11.41 -34.36
C LYS A 104 -27.13 12.84 -34.49
N SER A 105 -26.44 13.81 -33.88
CA SER A 105 -26.76 15.23 -33.91
C SER A 105 -26.13 15.89 -35.13
N ASN A 106 -26.97 16.43 -36.01
CA ASN A 106 -26.54 16.88 -37.37
C ASN A 106 -25.84 18.22 -37.44
N ASN A 107 -25.85 19.13 -36.44
CA ASN A 107 -25.44 20.50 -36.72
C ASN A 107 -24.73 21.35 -35.63
N LYS A 108 -24.63 20.89 -34.36
CA LYS A 108 -23.94 21.71 -33.33
C LYS A 108 -22.97 20.91 -32.45
N ALA A 109 -22.52 19.79 -32.97
CA ALA A 109 -21.70 18.80 -32.30
C ALA A 109 -20.29 19.28 -31.94
N ASN A 110 -19.76 20.32 -32.54
CA ASN A 110 -18.36 20.73 -32.41
C ASN A 110 -18.00 21.20 -30.99
N ALA A 111 -18.90 21.86 -30.27
CA ALA A 111 -18.66 22.31 -28.91
C ALA A 111 -18.55 21.11 -27.93
N PHE A 112 -19.44 20.14 -28.09
CA PHE A 112 -19.41 18.89 -27.28
C PHE A 112 -18.26 17.95 -27.67
N ALA A 113 -17.91 17.90 -28.98
CA ALA A 113 -16.84 17.06 -29.49
C ALA A 113 -15.48 17.33 -28.80
N ALA A 114 -15.15 18.63 -28.66
CA ALA A 114 -13.92 19.01 -27.98
C ALA A 114 -13.91 18.60 -26.51
N THR A 115 -15.04 18.80 -25.81
CA THR A 115 -15.20 18.44 -24.40
C THR A 115 -15.13 16.91 -24.21
N ILE A 116 -15.84 16.15 -25.03
CA ILE A 116 -15.82 14.68 -25.00
C ILE A 116 -14.40 14.15 -25.24
N LYS A 117 -13.69 14.68 -26.24
CA LYS A 117 -12.31 14.32 -26.52
C LYS A 117 -11.39 14.61 -25.33
N LYS A 118 -11.56 15.76 -24.68
CA LYS A 118 -10.81 16.14 -23.50
C LYS A 118 -11.07 15.18 -22.33
N LEU A 119 -12.35 14.93 -22.03
CA LEU A 119 -12.76 14.01 -20.96
C LEU A 119 -12.22 12.58 -21.18
N LYS A 120 -12.28 12.10 -22.43
CA LYS A 120 -11.71 10.79 -22.79
C LYS A 120 -10.20 10.72 -22.56
N SER A 121 -9.47 11.77 -22.95
CA SER A 121 -8.02 11.83 -22.69
C SER A 121 -7.70 11.92 -21.21
N GLU A 122 -8.45 12.69 -20.44
CA GLU A 122 -8.28 12.77 -18.99
C GLU A 122 -8.61 11.44 -18.31
N LEU A 123 -9.66 10.74 -18.73
CA LEU A 123 -10.02 9.44 -18.19
C LEU A 123 -8.93 8.40 -18.44
N VAL A 124 -8.34 8.35 -19.64
CA VAL A 124 -7.20 7.47 -19.93
C VAL A 124 -6.05 7.76 -18.97
N THR A 125 -5.66 9.02 -18.80
CA THR A 125 -4.59 9.39 -17.89
C THR A 125 -4.89 8.96 -16.44
N LYS A 126 -6.13 9.15 -15.97
CA LYS A 126 -6.55 8.74 -14.63
C LYS A 126 -6.57 7.22 -14.48
N SER A 127 -6.97 6.49 -15.51
CA SER A 127 -6.96 5.03 -15.55
C SER A 127 -5.54 4.49 -15.44
N ASP A 128 -4.58 5.04 -16.19
CA ASP A 128 -3.18 4.67 -16.14
C ASP A 128 -2.59 4.91 -14.73
N GLU A 129 -2.91 6.04 -14.10
CA GLU A 129 -2.48 6.33 -12.73
C GLU A 129 -3.10 5.36 -11.70
N ILE A 130 -4.36 4.94 -11.89
CA ILE A 130 -5.03 3.94 -11.05
C ILE A 130 -4.30 2.59 -11.17
N ILE A 131 -3.95 2.17 -12.38
CA ILE A 131 -3.19 0.94 -12.62
C ILE A 131 -1.84 1.00 -11.88
N ALA A 132 -1.11 2.10 -12.02
CA ALA A 132 0.18 2.29 -11.33
C ALA A 132 0.03 2.26 -9.80
N LEU A 133 -1.05 2.80 -9.25
CA LEU A 133 -1.36 2.71 -7.82
C LEU A 133 -1.68 1.27 -7.39
N GLN A 134 -2.41 0.50 -8.21
CA GLN A 134 -2.70 -0.92 -7.96
C GLN A 134 -1.41 -1.73 -7.87
N GLU A 135 -0.52 -1.58 -8.85
CA GLU A 135 0.77 -2.28 -8.87
C GLU A 135 1.60 -1.94 -7.63
N LYS A 136 1.61 -0.67 -7.22
CA LYS A 136 2.34 -0.23 -6.04
C LYS A 136 1.77 -0.83 -4.74
N VAL A 137 0.45 -0.91 -4.61
CA VAL A 137 -0.22 -1.54 -3.47
C VAL A 137 0.10 -3.04 -3.40
N GLU A 138 0.07 -3.75 -4.53
CA GLU A 138 0.42 -5.17 -4.58
C GLU A 138 1.90 -5.41 -4.24
N MET A 139 2.81 -4.58 -4.73
CA MET A 139 4.23 -4.66 -4.34
C MET A 139 4.41 -4.48 -2.83
N GLN A 140 3.79 -3.46 -2.25
CA GLN A 140 3.88 -3.21 -0.80
C GLN A 140 3.24 -4.34 0.03
N ARG A 141 2.15 -4.93 -0.46
CA ARG A 141 1.55 -6.10 0.18
C ARG A 141 2.51 -7.27 0.23
N ASN A 142 3.12 -7.59 -0.91
CA ASN A 142 4.08 -8.70 -1.01
C ASN A 142 5.30 -8.44 -0.12
N GLU A 143 5.80 -7.21 -0.09
CA GLU A 143 6.90 -6.81 0.79
C GLU A 143 6.51 -6.96 2.27
N ASN A 144 5.33 -6.49 2.68
CA ASN A 144 4.83 -6.64 4.05
C ASN A 144 4.64 -8.11 4.44
N GLN A 145 4.17 -8.96 3.53
CA GLN A 145 4.06 -10.40 3.78
C GLN A 145 5.44 -11.03 3.99
N ASN A 146 6.42 -10.69 3.15
CA ASN A 146 7.79 -11.18 3.28
C ASN A 146 8.44 -10.69 4.58
N LEU A 147 8.24 -9.42 4.93
CA LEU A 147 8.71 -8.86 6.19
C LEU A 147 8.07 -9.56 7.40
N SER A 148 6.77 -9.81 7.36
CA SER A 148 6.06 -10.53 8.42
C SER A 148 6.58 -11.96 8.59
N GLN A 149 6.87 -12.67 7.49
CA GLN A 149 7.50 -13.99 7.55
C GLN A 149 8.91 -13.92 8.12
N THR A 150 9.70 -12.92 7.70
CA THR A 150 11.05 -12.71 8.22
C THR A 150 11.04 -12.42 9.73
N ILE A 151 10.10 -11.59 10.19
CA ILE A 151 9.93 -11.32 11.64
C ILE A 151 9.63 -12.59 12.40
N LYS A 152 8.70 -13.43 11.93
CA LYS A 152 8.38 -14.71 12.58
C LYS A 152 9.60 -15.63 12.66
N LEU A 153 10.36 -15.76 11.58
CA LEU A 153 11.58 -16.55 11.57
C LEU A 153 12.62 -16.03 12.56
N GLN A 154 12.76 -14.70 12.67
CA GLN A 154 13.66 -14.08 13.62
C GLN A 154 13.20 -14.25 15.07
N GLU A 155 11.89 -14.19 15.34
CA GLU A 155 11.32 -14.46 16.67
C GLU A 155 11.55 -15.90 17.09
N ASP A 156 11.35 -16.86 16.19
CA ASP A 156 11.62 -18.28 16.44
C ASP A 156 13.12 -18.52 16.70
N GLU A 157 14.00 -17.91 15.91
CA GLU A 157 15.46 -18.00 16.12
C GLU A 157 15.88 -17.36 17.45
N LEU A 158 15.28 -16.23 17.81
CA LEU A 158 15.53 -15.58 19.09
C LEU A 158 15.13 -16.48 20.26
N THR A 159 13.93 -17.08 20.20
CA THR A 159 13.44 -18.01 21.21
C THR A 159 14.39 -19.22 21.39
N GLN A 160 14.84 -19.82 20.28
CA GLN A 160 15.80 -20.91 20.32
C GLN A 160 17.13 -20.47 20.95
N LYS A 161 17.62 -19.30 20.68
CA LYS A 161 18.84 -18.77 21.28
C LYS A 161 18.69 -18.47 22.77
N GLU A 162 17.52 -18.00 23.21
CA GLU A 162 17.22 -17.82 24.62
C GLU A 162 17.20 -19.15 25.39
N GLU A 163 16.60 -20.20 24.80
CA GLU A 163 16.63 -21.54 25.38
C GLU A 163 18.07 -22.12 25.49
N GLN A 164 18.87 -21.91 24.44
CA GLN A 164 20.28 -22.30 24.47
C GLN A 164 21.08 -21.55 25.55
N ILE A 165 20.83 -20.26 25.73
CA ILE A 165 21.45 -19.47 26.79
C ILE A 165 21.06 -20.01 28.15
N ARG A 166 19.76 -20.29 28.37
CA ARG A 166 19.30 -20.89 29.66
C ARG A 166 19.94 -22.21 29.94
N ALA A 167 19.98 -23.13 28.96
CA ALA A 167 20.63 -24.42 29.12
C ALA A 167 22.12 -24.29 29.47
N LYS A 168 22.81 -23.31 28.90
CA LYS A 168 24.21 -23.02 29.21
C LYS A 168 24.39 -22.38 30.59
N GLU A 169 23.46 -21.56 31.04
CA GLU A 169 23.46 -21.02 32.41
C GLU A 169 23.26 -22.12 33.45
N GLU A 170 22.37 -23.10 33.19
CA GLU A 170 22.18 -24.26 34.04
C GLU A 170 23.42 -25.16 34.07
N GLU A 171 24.04 -25.44 32.92
CA GLU A 171 25.30 -26.19 32.84
C GLU A 171 26.42 -25.51 33.67
N LEU A 172 26.49 -24.19 33.58
CA LEU A 172 27.46 -23.41 34.36
C LEU A 172 27.23 -23.52 35.85
N ALA A 173 25.98 -23.42 36.31
CA ALA A 173 25.62 -23.56 37.72
C ALA A 173 26.02 -24.97 38.26
N LEU A 174 25.81 -26.01 37.44
CA LEU A 174 26.26 -27.37 37.78
C LEU A 174 27.80 -27.46 37.86
N PHE A 175 28.52 -26.82 36.95
CA PHE A 175 29.98 -26.74 37.02
C PHE A 175 30.47 -26.01 38.26
N GLU A 176 29.82 -24.93 38.66
CA GLU A 176 30.17 -24.22 39.90
C GLU A 176 30.01 -25.11 41.14
N VAL A 177 28.88 -25.84 41.23
CA VAL A 177 28.67 -26.83 42.33
C VAL A 177 29.73 -27.91 42.31
N ARG A 178 30.04 -28.47 41.15
CA ARG A 178 31.05 -29.53 41.02
C ARG A 178 32.46 -29.06 41.36
N ILE A 179 32.81 -27.81 41.02
CA ILE A 179 34.08 -27.19 41.44
C ILE A 179 34.13 -27.06 42.96
N GLN A 180 33.04 -26.66 43.64
CA GLN A 180 32.95 -26.58 45.09
C GLN A 180 33.10 -27.96 45.74
N GLU A 181 32.45 -28.98 45.20
CA GLU A 181 32.59 -30.36 45.68
C GLU A 181 34.03 -30.88 45.53
N LEU A 182 34.69 -30.60 44.39
CA LEU A 182 36.08 -30.96 44.15
C LEU A 182 37.04 -30.21 45.09
N MET A 183 36.75 -28.95 45.42
CA MET A 183 37.49 -28.19 46.43
C MET A 183 37.42 -28.82 47.81
N ILE A 184 36.26 -29.34 48.18
CA ILE A 184 36.04 -30.00 49.49
C ILE A 184 36.71 -31.39 49.53
N ASN A 185 36.60 -32.17 48.47
CA ASN A 185 36.93 -33.59 48.46
C ASN A 185 38.34 -33.92 47.94
N SER A 186 39.04 -33.09 47.21
CA SER A 186 40.22 -33.47 46.42
C SER A 186 41.55 -32.88 46.88
N LYS A 187 41.64 -32.04 47.91
CA LYS A 187 42.86 -31.32 48.29
C LYS A 187 43.47 -30.49 47.19
N VAL A 188 42.68 -30.10 46.21
CA VAL A 188 43.11 -29.16 45.17
C VAL A 188 43.47 -27.87 45.81
N SER A 189 44.59 -27.26 45.40
CA SER A 189 45.02 -25.97 45.96
C SER A 189 43.94 -24.91 45.65
N GLU A 190 43.69 -24.02 46.57
CA GLU A 190 42.71 -22.90 46.38
C GLU A 190 43.01 -22.10 45.12
N ALA A 191 44.28 -22.00 44.74
CA ALA A 191 44.73 -21.38 43.50
C ALA A 191 44.19 -22.10 42.25
N ASP A 192 44.22 -23.42 42.23
CA ASP A 192 43.70 -24.24 41.09
C ASP A 192 42.19 -24.12 40.96
N ALA A 193 41.50 -24.06 42.09
CA ALA A 193 40.04 -23.89 42.10
C ALA A 193 39.59 -22.52 41.54
N TYR A 194 40.21 -21.40 41.94
CA TYR A 194 39.94 -20.11 41.36
C TYR A 194 40.28 -20.09 39.87
N TYR A 195 41.36 -20.74 39.45
CA TYR A 195 41.73 -20.82 38.03
C TYR A 195 40.70 -21.58 37.21
N ALA A 196 40.24 -22.77 37.67
CA ALA A 196 39.24 -23.57 37.00
C ALA A 196 37.88 -22.82 36.87
N ARG A 197 37.48 -22.12 37.94
CA ARG A 197 36.26 -21.31 37.94
C ARG A 197 36.39 -20.15 36.96
N ALA A 198 37.55 -19.46 36.90
CA ALA A 198 37.82 -18.38 35.94
C ALA A 198 37.71 -18.86 34.48
N MET A 199 38.24 -20.10 34.20
CA MET A 199 38.08 -20.70 32.87
C MET A 199 36.63 -20.94 32.49
N ALA A 200 35.78 -21.44 33.39
CA ALA A 200 34.37 -21.67 33.13
C ALA A 200 33.62 -20.37 32.83
N VAL A 201 33.91 -19.27 33.55
CA VAL A 201 33.33 -17.95 33.34
C VAL A 201 33.84 -17.33 32.03
N GLU A 202 35.15 -17.49 31.71
CA GLU A 202 35.72 -17.06 30.42
C GLU A 202 35.00 -17.74 29.25
N GLU A 203 34.77 -19.04 29.33
CA GLU A 203 34.09 -19.81 28.29
C GLU A 203 32.66 -19.32 28.07
N THR A 204 31.94 -19.01 29.15
CA THR A 204 30.61 -18.42 29.08
C THR A 204 30.63 -17.08 28.36
N ALA A 205 31.59 -16.21 28.68
CA ALA A 205 31.76 -14.95 28.01
C ALA A 205 32.05 -15.12 26.50
N ASN A 206 32.91 -16.10 26.13
CA ASN A 206 33.22 -16.40 24.72
C ASN A 206 31.98 -16.86 23.95
N ARG A 207 31.07 -17.62 24.54
CA ARG A 207 29.83 -18.13 23.93
C ARG A 207 28.74 -17.05 23.84
N THR A 208 28.79 -16.00 24.63
CA THR A 208 27.81 -14.92 24.65
C THR A 208 27.99 -14.00 23.44
N LYS A 209 27.15 -14.16 22.40
CA LYS A 209 27.25 -13.37 21.15
C LYS A 209 26.29 -12.18 21.10
N LEU A 210 25.10 -12.29 21.70
CA LEU A 210 23.98 -11.36 21.49
C LEU A 210 23.79 -10.34 22.63
N ALA A 211 24.55 -10.44 23.72
CA ALA A 211 24.42 -9.56 24.88
C ALA A 211 25.76 -8.92 25.26
N PRO A 212 26.20 -7.85 24.55
CA PRO A 212 27.54 -7.28 24.74
C PRO A 212 27.81 -6.80 26.19
N LYS A 213 26.82 -6.25 26.88
CA LYS A 213 26.94 -5.84 28.28
C LYS A 213 27.16 -7.05 29.20
N LYS A 214 26.41 -8.13 29.01
CA LYS A 214 26.54 -9.38 29.81
C LYS A 214 27.89 -10.04 29.52
N LYS A 215 28.32 -10.10 28.26
CA LYS A 215 29.63 -10.58 27.85
C LYS A 215 30.78 -9.85 28.54
N LYS A 216 30.73 -8.54 28.55
CA LYS A 216 31.74 -7.70 29.22
C LYS A 216 31.79 -7.94 30.72
N ALA A 217 30.63 -8.07 31.39
CA ALA A 217 30.54 -8.39 32.81
C ALA A 217 31.15 -9.74 33.12
N SER A 218 30.87 -10.80 32.33
CA SER A 218 31.45 -12.13 32.52
C SER A 218 32.97 -12.15 32.30
N TYR A 219 33.48 -11.39 31.31
CA TYR A 219 34.94 -11.26 31.18
C TYR A 219 35.58 -10.56 32.37
N GLN A 220 34.94 -9.55 32.95
CA GLN A 220 35.44 -8.88 34.15
C GLN A 220 35.47 -9.84 35.34
N GLU A 221 34.43 -10.64 35.55
CA GLU A 221 34.38 -11.66 36.59
C GLU A 221 35.48 -12.73 36.41
N ALA A 222 35.70 -13.19 35.16
CA ALA A 222 36.81 -14.14 34.88
C ALA A 222 38.17 -13.52 35.21
N ILE A 223 38.41 -12.27 34.87
CA ILE A 223 39.67 -11.54 35.23
C ILE A 223 39.86 -11.52 36.75
N ASP A 224 38.79 -11.22 37.51
CA ASP A 224 38.87 -11.11 38.97
C ASP A 224 39.20 -12.44 39.61
N LEU A 225 38.63 -13.53 39.09
CA LEU A 225 38.93 -14.90 39.52
C LEU A 225 40.34 -15.33 39.14
N TYR A 226 40.81 -15.01 37.92
CA TYR A 226 42.20 -15.24 37.52
C TYR A 226 43.21 -14.45 38.40
N LYS A 227 42.91 -13.19 38.77
CA LYS A 227 43.72 -12.42 39.72
C LYS A 227 43.82 -13.09 41.07
N LYS A 228 42.70 -13.65 41.59
CA LYS A 228 42.72 -14.43 42.84
C LYS A 228 43.60 -15.66 42.71
N ALA A 229 43.49 -16.43 41.63
CA ALA A 229 44.37 -17.56 41.37
C ALA A 229 45.86 -17.15 41.29
N LEU A 230 46.14 -16.02 40.65
CA LEU A 230 47.50 -15.49 40.52
C LEU A 230 48.11 -15.08 41.88
N THR A 231 47.33 -14.42 42.75
CA THR A 231 47.77 -14.03 44.09
C THR A 231 48.04 -15.26 44.97
N LEU A 232 47.39 -16.41 44.71
CA LEU A 232 47.60 -17.68 45.35
C LEU A 232 48.72 -18.53 44.71
N GLY A 233 49.45 -17.97 43.74
CA GLY A 233 50.67 -18.55 43.14
C GLY A 233 50.46 -19.20 41.77
N LYS A 234 49.25 -19.19 41.19
CA LYS A 234 48.95 -19.78 39.87
C LYS A 234 49.44 -18.82 38.73
N LYS A 235 50.72 -18.92 38.35
CA LYS A 235 51.37 -18.01 37.38
C LYS A 235 50.70 -18.05 35.99
N GLU A 236 50.12 -19.15 35.58
CA GLU A 236 49.43 -19.31 34.28
C GLU A 236 48.22 -18.36 34.13
N ALA A 237 47.67 -17.89 35.24
CA ALA A 237 46.54 -16.96 35.26
C ALA A 237 46.91 -15.59 34.61
N GLN A 238 48.19 -15.16 34.71
CA GLN A 238 48.64 -13.90 34.12
C GLN A 238 48.45 -13.85 32.59
N ALA A 239 48.76 -14.94 31.90
CA ALA A 239 48.59 -15.03 30.44
C ALA A 239 47.10 -14.96 30.04
N LYS A 240 46.22 -15.57 30.86
CA LYS A 240 44.78 -15.54 30.65
C LYS A 240 44.19 -14.14 30.84
N ILE A 241 44.59 -13.43 31.89
CA ILE A 241 44.17 -12.03 32.13
C ILE A 241 44.51 -11.18 30.91
N SER A 242 45.77 -11.22 30.46
CA SER A 242 46.20 -10.42 29.29
C SER A 242 45.49 -10.79 28.00
N ALA A 243 45.10 -12.04 27.83
CA ALA A 243 44.32 -12.49 26.65
C ALA A 243 42.87 -11.98 26.68
N ILE A 244 42.25 -11.93 27.87
CA ILE A 244 40.87 -11.43 28.02
C ILE A 244 40.82 -9.89 27.85
N GLU A 245 41.79 -9.16 28.45
CA GLU A 245 41.88 -7.70 28.32
C GLU A 245 41.99 -7.21 26.85
N LYS A 246 42.62 -8.04 25.99
CA LYS A 246 42.65 -7.73 24.53
C LYS A 246 41.32 -7.98 23.82
N LYS A 247 40.39 -8.73 24.41
CA LYS A 247 39.05 -9.09 23.83
C LYS A 247 37.93 -8.13 24.30
N MET A 248 38.17 -7.31 25.30
CA MET A 248 37.21 -6.38 25.91
C MET A 248 37.21 -5.01 25.23
#